data_6aa2731546fcf6a38f65ab5c3a93c393
#
_entry.id   6aa2731546fcf6a38f65ab5c3a93c393
#
_cell.length_a   1.000
_cell.length_b   1.000
_cell.length_c   1.000
_cell.angle_alpha   90.00
_cell.angle_beta   90.00
_cell.angle_gamma   90.00
#
_symmetry.space_group_name_H-M   'P 1'
#
loop_
_entity.id
_entity.type
_entity.pdbx_description
1 polymer ?
#
loop_
_entity_poly.entity_id
_entity_poly.type
_entity_poly.pdbx_seq_one_letter_code
_entity_poly.pdbx_strand_id
1 'polypeptide(L)'
;QADDPGDFDWLGAILYTSAIVTFMLGISWLPDLEGVGLMLVGMCGFYGFFRHQHGRDHPLIDVTLFYTNRIFTFSCIASIIMYTATFANIVLLSLYLQYLLALSPVQAGLVLISQPLVMAVVAPIAGRLSDHKEPGLLASFGMGITAIGLALLSTLDQASSIYAIVIYLCITGFGFSFFSSPNANAIMGSVDKRQYGAAGGAVATVRVIGQMASMGVVSMVFALTLGAVQITPEVYDTLAYAIRISFSVSAAMCALGIYFSYSRGQVH
;
A
#
# COMPACT_ATOMS: atom_id res chain seq x y z
N GLN A 1 7.50 -38.48 -7.76
CA GLN A 1 6.09 -38.75 -7.51
C GLN A 1 5.39 -37.39 -7.55
N ALA A 2 4.52 -37.16 -8.55
CA ALA A 2 3.65 -36.01 -8.54
C ALA A 2 2.72 -36.21 -7.33
N ASP A 3 2.82 -35.31 -6.34
CA ASP A 3 1.86 -35.25 -5.25
C ASP A 3 0.46 -35.07 -5.89
N ASP A 4 -0.48 -35.88 -5.45
CA ASP A 4 -1.87 -35.83 -5.86
C ASP A 4 -2.37 -34.37 -5.75
N PRO A 5 -2.86 -33.73 -6.83
CA PRO A 5 -3.38 -32.38 -6.73
C PRO A 5 -4.65 -32.46 -5.89
N GLY A 6 -4.50 -32.22 -4.57
CA GLY A 6 -5.61 -32.19 -3.64
C GLY A 6 -6.74 -31.32 -4.18
N ASP A 7 -7.98 -31.66 -3.81
CA ASP A 7 -9.18 -30.92 -4.24
C ASP A 7 -9.04 -29.43 -3.95
N PHE A 8 -9.26 -28.61 -4.97
CA PHE A 8 -9.21 -27.15 -4.84
C PHE A 8 -10.26 -26.66 -3.82
N ASP A 9 -9.85 -25.82 -2.88
CA ASP A 9 -10.73 -25.28 -1.82
C ASP A 9 -11.68 -24.20 -2.36
N TRP A 10 -12.73 -24.63 -3.06
CA TRP A 10 -13.76 -23.73 -3.60
C TRP A 10 -14.47 -22.92 -2.51
N LEU A 11 -14.73 -23.52 -1.34
CA LEU A 11 -15.39 -22.81 -0.24
C LEU A 11 -14.48 -21.73 0.35
N GLY A 12 -13.20 -22.03 0.55
CA GLY A 12 -12.22 -21.04 0.98
C GLY A 12 -12.07 -19.92 -0.04
N ALA A 13 -12.05 -20.21 -1.34
CA ALA A 13 -11.96 -19.20 -2.40
C ALA A 13 -13.18 -18.26 -2.39
N ILE A 14 -14.39 -18.79 -2.22
CA ILE A 14 -15.63 -17.99 -2.14
C ILE A 14 -15.63 -17.13 -0.87
N LEU A 15 -15.29 -17.69 0.29
CA LEU A 15 -15.21 -16.96 1.55
C LEU A 15 -14.19 -15.82 1.47
N TYR A 16 -13.01 -16.10 0.93
CA TYR A 16 -11.98 -15.10 0.75
C TYR A 16 -12.41 -13.97 -0.19
N THR A 17 -12.93 -14.34 -1.37
CA THR A 17 -13.35 -13.35 -2.37
C THR A 17 -14.51 -12.49 -1.85
N SER A 18 -15.52 -13.10 -1.20
CA SER A 18 -16.63 -12.36 -0.62
C SER A 18 -16.16 -11.43 0.52
N ALA A 19 -15.27 -11.90 1.39
CA ALA A 19 -14.73 -11.09 2.48
C ALA A 19 -13.95 -9.88 1.97
N ILE A 20 -13.06 -10.07 0.98
CA ILE A 20 -12.27 -8.97 0.43
C ILE A 20 -13.15 -7.96 -0.32
N VAL A 21 -14.09 -8.41 -1.14
CA VAL A 21 -15.01 -7.54 -1.88
C VAL A 21 -15.86 -6.72 -0.91
N THR A 22 -16.46 -7.36 0.10
CA THR A 22 -17.30 -6.67 1.09
C THR A 22 -16.48 -5.66 1.91
N PHE A 23 -15.27 -6.02 2.32
CA PHE A 23 -14.36 -5.13 3.04
C PHE A 23 -13.96 -3.91 2.19
N MET A 24 -13.64 -4.13 0.92
CA MET A 24 -13.29 -3.07 -0.04
C MET A 24 -14.45 -2.11 -0.30
N LEU A 25 -15.66 -2.64 -0.51
CA LEU A 25 -16.87 -1.82 -0.65
C LEU A 25 -17.10 -0.98 0.60
N GLY A 26 -16.88 -1.57 1.79
CA GLY A 26 -16.97 -0.84 3.05
C GLY A 26 -16.01 0.34 3.12
N ILE A 27 -14.74 0.14 2.75
CA ILE A 27 -13.76 1.25 2.70
C ILE A 27 -14.17 2.31 1.67
N SER A 28 -14.68 1.90 0.51
CA SER A 28 -15.09 2.81 -0.57
C SER A 28 -16.28 3.70 -0.18
N TRP A 29 -17.13 3.25 0.76
CA TRP A 29 -18.29 4.00 1.24
C TRP A 29 -18.04 4.74 2.56
N LEU A 30 -16.81 4.81 3.02
CA LEU A 30 -16.44 5.69 4.14
C LEU A 30 -16.60 7.17 3.74
N PRO A 31 -17.10 8.06 4.65
CA PRO A 31 -17.37 7.82 6.08
C PRO A 31 -18.80 7.36 6.41
N ASP A 32 -19.61 6.92 5.45
CA ASP A 32 -21.00 6.54 5.68
C ASP A 32 -21.12 5.34 6.64
N LEU A 33 -22.17 5.32 7.45
CA LEU A 33 -22.42 4.25 8.42
C LEU A 33 -22.58 2.88 7.74
N GLU A 34 -23.13 2.86 6.53
CA GLU A 34 -23.23 1.65 5.69
C GLU A 34 -21.85 1.11 5.32
N GLY A 35 -20.89 2.00 5.02
CA GLY A 35 -19.50 1.63 4.77
C GLY A 35 -18.86 0.96 5.97
N VAL A 36 -19.06 1.52 7.17
CA VAL A 36 -18.59 0.91 8.43
C VAL A 36 -19.22 -0.47 8.64
N GLY A 37 -20.52 -0.62 8.38
CA GLY A 37 -21.22 -1.89 8.46
C GLY A 37 -20.63 -2.95 7.52
N LEU A 38 -20.40 -2.60 6.26
CA LEU A 38 -19.77 -3.49 5.28
C LEU A 38 -18.32 -3.85 5.67
N MET A 39 -17.54 -2.92 6.21
CA MET A 39 -16.21 -3.23 6.73
C MET A 39 -16.24 -4.28 7.83
N LEU A 40 -17.15 -4.14 8.79
CA LEU A 40 -17.32 -5.12 9.88
C LEU A 40 -17.73 -6.49 9.34
N VAL A 41 -18.66 -6.55 8.37
CA VAL A 41 -19.05 -7.80 7.71
C VAL A 41 -17.87 -8.44 6.98
N GLY A 42 -17.08 -7.64 6.25
CA GLY A 42 -15.86 -8.10 5.58
C GLY A 42 -14.82 -8.64 6.57
N MET A 43 -14.61 -7.98 7.71
CA MET A 43 -13.73 -8.46 8.79
C MET A 43 -14.22 -9.77 9.38
N CYS A 44 -15.54 -9.94 9.60
CA CYS A 44 -16.12 -11.20 10.03
C CYS A 44 -15.93 -12.30 8.96
N GLY A 45 -16.04 -11.94 7.68
CA GLY A 45 -15.74 -12.84 6.56
C GLY A 45 -14.28 -13.31 6.56
N PHE A 46 -13.32 -12.43 6.79
CA PHE A 46 -11.90 -12.78 6.96
C PHE A 46 -11.69 -13.70 8.17
N TYR A 47 -12.31 -13.40 9.29
CA TYR A 47 -12.25 -14.28 10.46
C TYR A 47 -12.78 -15.68 10.14
N GLY A 48 -13.93 -15.77 9.46
CA GLY A 48 -14.51 -17.03 8.99
C GLY A 48 -13.57 -17.79 8.03
N PHE A 49 -12.96 -17.07 7.08
CA PHE A 49 -11.94 -17.62 6.17
C PHE A 49 -10.73 -18.16 6.93
N PHE A 50 -10.13 -17.37 7.84
CA PHE A 50 -8.99 -17.82 8.63
C PHE A 50 -9.31 -19.05 9.48
N ARG A 51 -10.49 -19.08 10.07
CA ARG A 51 -10.94 -20.26 10.84
C ARG A 51 -11.17 -21.48 9.95
N HIS A 52 -11.67 -21.29 8.73
CA HIS A 52 -11.88 -22.36 7.74
C HIS A 52 -10.56 -22.94 7.23
N GLN A 53 -9.54 -22.08 7.03
CA GLN A 53 -8.23 -22.52 6.55
C GLN A 53 -7.40 -23.22 7.64
N HIS A 54 -7.70 -22.94 8.91
CA HIS A 54 -6.95 -23.53 10.03
C HIS A 54 -7.20 -25.06 10.14
N GLY A 55 -6.15 -25.85 10.01
CA GLY A 55 -6.21 -27.32 10.13
C GLY A 55 -6.61 -28.06 8.86
N ARG A 56 -6.62 -27.42 7.69
CA ARG A 56 -6.79 -28.08 6.39
C ARG A 56 -5.47 -28.63 5.86
N ASP A 57 -5.52 -29.81 5.21
CA ASP A 57 -4.36 -30.45 4.60
C ASP A 57 -3.85 -29.67 3.37
N HIS A 58 -4.76 -29.02 2.61
CA HIS A 58 -4.47 -28.21 1.43
C HIS A 58 -5.15 -26.84 1.53
N PRO A 59 -4.64 -25.91 2.39
CA PRO A 59 -5.24 -24.59 2.53
C PRO A 59 -4.86 -23.70 1.34
N LEU A 60 -5.77 -22.76 0.94
CA LEU A 60 -5.46 -21.71 -0.05
C LEU A 60 -4.35 -20.78 0.44
N ILE A 61 -4.40 -20.42 1.71
CA ILE A 61 -3.37 -19.65 2.40
C ILE A 61 -3.05 -20.40 3.69
N ASP A 62 -1.80 -20.77 3.86
CA ASP A 62 -1.36 -21.35 5.12
C ASP A 62 -1.35 -20.25 6.21
N VAL A 63 -2.45 -20.21 6.95
CA VAL A 63 -2.64 -19.23 8.04
C VAL A 63 -1.60 -19.37 9.14
N THR A 64 -0.95 -20.54 9.25
CA THR A 64 0.09 -20.78 10.27
C THR A 64 1.32 -19.91 10.00
N LEU A 65 1.59 -19.55 8.73
CA LEU A 65 2.67 -18.63 8.35
C LEU A 65 2.57 -17.27 9.08
N PHE A 66 1.35 -16.77 9.30
CA PHE A 66 1.17 -15.51 10.01
C PHE A 66 1.50 -15.58 11.50
N TYR A 67 1.47 -16.76 12.09
CA TYR A 67 1.79 -16.95 13.53
C TYR A 67 3.19 -17.49 13.78
N THR A 68 3.73 -18.28 12.84
CA THR A 68 5.00 -18.98 13.01
C THR A 68 6.15 -18.28 12.31
N ASN A 69 5.88 -17.56 11.20
CA ASN A 69 6.90 -16.91 10.40
C ASN A 69 6.87 -15.39 10.59
N ARG A 70 7.74 -14.91 11.49
CA ARG A 70 7.84 -13.47 11.80
C ARG A 70 8.24 -12.64 10.59
N ILE A 71 9.16 -13.13 9.74
CA ILE A 71 9.60 -12.40 8.54
C ILE A 71 8.42 -12.23 7.60
N PHE A 72 7.66 -13.27 7.34
CA PHE A 72 6.48 -13.24 6.49
C PHE A 72 5.45 -12.21 7.00
N THR A 73 5.07 -12.32 8.27
CA THR A 73 4.03 -11.48 8.89
C THR A 73 4.42 -10.00 8.92
N PHE A 74 5.63 -9.70 9.38
CA PHE A 74 6.09 -8.31 9.46
C PHE A 74 6.31 -7.68 8.08
N SER A 75 6.74 -8.48 7.09
CA SER A 75 6.83 -8.02 5.70
C SER A 75 5.47 -7.75 5.08
N CYS A 76 4.45 -8.55 5.39
CA CYS A 76 3.07 -8.29 4.98
C CYS A 76 2.50 -7.02 5.64
N ILE A 77 2.72 -6.82 6.93
CA ILE A 77 2.29 -5.60 7.65
C ILE A 77 2.99 -4.37 7.07
N ALA A 78 4.31 -4.44 6.85
CA ALA A 78 5.06 -3.35 6.21
C ALA A 78 4.52 -3.03 4.81
N SER A 79 4.12 -4.06 4.03
CA SER A 79 3.48 -3.88 2.73
C SER A 79 2.15 -3.13 2.84
N ILE A 80 1.26 -3.54 3.74
CA ILE A 80 -0.02 -2.85 3.94
C ILE A 80 0.22 -1.38 4.25
N ILE A 81 1.11 -1.08 5.19
CA ILE A 81 1.44 0.31 5.59
C ILE A 81 2.00 1.09 4.40
N MET A 82 2.95 0.51 3.66
CA MET A 82 3.58 1.18 2.53
C MET A 82 2.60 1.49 1.40
N TYR A 83 1.75 0.53 1.02
CA TYR A 83 0.73 0.74 0.00
C TYR A 83 -0.36 1.71 0.47
N THR A 84 -0.72 1.69 1.77
CA THR A 84 -1.65 2.66 2.37
C THR A 84 -1.07 4.08 2.32
N ALA A 85 0.22 4.24 2.57
CA ALA A 85 0.87 5.55 2.56
C ALA A 85 1.07 6.11 1.14
N THR A 86 1.15 5.28 0.09
CA THR A 86 1.64 5.73 -1.22
C THR A 86 0.63 5.67 -2.35
N PHE A 87 -0.41 4.84 -2.28
CA PHE A 87 -1.29 4.61 -3.43
C PHE A 87 -2.11 5.85 -3.83
N ALA A 88 -2.65 6.58 -2.86
CA ALA A 88 -3.47 7.76 -3.13
C ALA A 88 -2.66 8.98 -3.63
N ASN A 89 -1.33 8.92 -3.63
CA ASN A 89 -0.47 10.03 -4.08
C ASN A 89 -0.82 10.50 -5.49
N ILE A 90 -1.12 9.56 -6.39
CA ILE A 90 -1.48 9.88 -7.78
C ILE A 90 -2.79 10.67 -7.85
N VAL A 91 -3.77 10.33 -7.01
CA VAL A 91 -5.05 11.04 -6.95
C VAL A 91 -4.86 12.42 -6.34
N LEU A 92 -4.18 12.50 -5.19
CA LEU A 92 -3.93 13.77 -4.49
C LEU A 92 -3.15 14.75 -5.36
N LEU A 93 -2.09 14.29 -6.02
CA LEU A 93 -1.31 15.13 -6.91
C LEU A 93 -2.04 15.46 -8.21
N SER A 94 -2.88 14.57 -8.73
CA SER A 94 -3.72 14.87 -9.88
C SER A 94 -4.67 16.03 -9.57
N LEU A 95 -5.32 16.01 -8.39
CA LEU A 95 -6.18 17.11 -7.92
C LEU A 95 -5.36 18.40 -7.73
N TYR A 96 -4.22 18.30 -7.06
CA TYR A 96 -3.33 19.45 -6.84
C TYR A 96 -2.88 20.10 -8.16
N LEU A 97 -2.37 19.31 -9.10
CA LEU A 97 -1.83 19.81 -10.37
C LEU A 97 -2.93 20.44 -11.25
N GLN A 98 -4.13 19.86 -11.27
CA GLN A 98 -5.21 20.32 -12.15
C GLN A 98 -6.00 21.47 -11.54
N TYR A 99 -6.31 21.44 -10.25
CA TYR A 99 -7.13 22.49 -9.61
C TYR A 99 -6.31 23.64 -9.06
N LEU A 100 -5.18 23.39 -8.38
CA LEU A 100 -4.39 24.46 -7.76
C LEU A 100 -3.35 25.07 -8.71
N LEU A 101 -2.71 24.26 -9.57
CA LEU A 101 -1.76 24.76 -10.56
C LEU A 101 -2.39 24.97 -11.95
N ALA A 102 -3.69 24.70 -12.11
CA ALA A 102 -4.44 24.87 -13.36
C ALA A 102 -3.80 24.17 -14.58
N LEU A 103 -3.09 23.04 -14.37
CA LEU A 103 -2.50 22.27 -15.45
C LEU A 103 -3.56 21.47 -16.19
N SER A 104 -3.40 21.31 -17.50
CA SER A 104 -4.22 20.37 -18.27
C SER A 104 -3.97 18.92 -17.80
N PRO A 105 -4.93 17.98 -18.00
CA PRO A 105 -4.75 16.57 -17.62
C PRO A 105 -3.50 15.93 -18.24
N VAL A 106 -3.14 16.33 -19.46
CA VAL A 106 -1.92 15.85 -20.15
C VAL A 106 -0.65 16.34 -19.44
N GLN A 107 -0.60 17.62 -19.07
CA GLN A 107 0.54 18.19 -18.34
C GLN A 107 0.68 17.57 -16.96
N ALA A 108 -0.44 17.40 -16.23
CA ALA A 108 -0.45 16.71 -14.95
C ALA A 108 0.07 15.26 -15.07
N GLY A 109 -0.37 14.53 -16.10
CA GLY A 109 0.12 13.19 -16.41
C GLY A 109 1.63 13.13 -16.67
N LEU A 110 2.17 14.13 -17.40
CA LEU A 110 3.62 14.23 -17.65
C LEU A 110 4.43 14.49 -16.37
N VAL A 111 3.89 15.20 -15.40
CA VAL A 111 4.52 15.36 -14.08
C VAL A 111 4.46 14.06 -13.29
N LEU A 112 3.30 13.41 -13.25
CA LEU A 112 3.06 12.20 -12.47
C LEU A 112 3.87 10.99 -12.96
N ILE A 113 4.23 10.92 -14.25
CA ILE A 113 5.04 9.81 -14.81
C ILE A 113 6.47 9.77 -14.24
N SER A 114 6.94 10.85 -13.61
CA SER A 114 8.30 10.91 -13.03
C SER A 114 8.53 9.84 -11.96
N GLN A 115 7.53 9.56 -11.12
CA GLN A 115 7.62 8.50 -10.10
C GLN A 115 7.76 7.10 -10.71
N PRO A 116 6.86 6.60 -11.59
CA PRO A 116 7.01 5.28 -12.19
C PRO A 116 8.24 5.15 -13.09
N LEU A 117 8.74 6.23 -13.71
CA LEU A 117 10.00 6.19 -14.46
C LEU A 117 11.19 5.87 -13.55
N VAL A 118 11.30 6.54 -12.40
CA VAL A 118 12.34 6.22 -11.41
C VAL A 118 12.17 4.79 -10.91
N MET A 119 10.93 4.36 -10.65
CA MET A 119 10.67 2.99 -10.21
C MET A 119 11.11 1.95 -11.25
N ALA A 120 10.88 2.19 -12.52
CA ALA A 120 11.28 1.27 -13.60
C ALA A 120 12.80 1.06 -13.66
N VAL A 121 13.57 2.10 -13.37
CA VAL A 121 15.04 2.06 -13.38
C VAL A 121 15.60 1.48 -12.06
N VAL A 122 15.04 1.89 -10.94
CA VAL A 122 15.61 1.59 -9.60
C VAL A 122 15.17 0.22 -9.08
N ALA A 123 13.95 -0.25 -9.39
CA ALA A 123 13.44 -1.51 -8.87
C ALA A 123 14.30 -2.74 -9.24
N PRO A 124 14.82 -2.89 -10.48
CA PRO A 124 15.73 -3.99 -10.80
C PRO A 124 17.06 -3.91 -10.03
N ILE A 125 17.54 -2.69 -9.76
CA ILE A 125 18.78 -2.46 -8.99
C ILE A 125 18.56 -2.86 -7.53
N ALA A 126 17.47 -2.40 -6.94
CA ALA A 126 17.09 -2.74 -5.57
C ALA A 126 16.85 -4.26 -5.39
N GLY A 127 16.23 -4.90 -6.40
CA GLY A 127 16.05 -6.36 -6.43
C GLY A 127 17.37 -7.11 -6.39
N ARG A 128 18.29 -6.80 -7.31
CA ARG A 128 19.63 -7.44 -7.33
C ARG A 128 20.42 -7.17 -6.05
N LEU A 129 20.28 -6.00 -5.47
CA LEU A 129 20.97 -5.67 -4.23
C LEU A 129 20.44 -6.51 -3.06
N SER A 130 19.15 -6.83 -3.05
CA SER A 130 18.53 -7.67 -2.02
C SER A 130 18.92 -9.15 -2.12
N ASP A 131 19.54 -9.59 -3.24
CA ASP A 131 20.11 -10.95 -3.36
C ASP A 131 21.42 -11.08 -2.57
N HIS A 132 22.08 -9.95 -2.25
CA HIS A 132 23.40 -9.92 -1.58
C HIS A 132 23.38 -9.18 -0.24
N LYS A 133 22.35 -8.42 0.04
CA LYS A 133 22.18 -7.62 1.26
C LYS A 133 20.88 -7.98 1.94
N GLU A 134 20.84 -7.84 3.25
CA GLU A 134 19.65 -8.13 4.05
C GLU A 134 18.42 -7.34 3.52
N PRO A 135 17.39 -8.05 3.00
CA PRO A 135 16.23 -7.40 2.40
C PRO A 135 15.49 -6.48 3.39
N GLY A 136 15.56 -6.80 4.70
CA GLY A 136 14.96 -6.01 5.76
C GLY A 136 15.54 -4.61 5.89
N LEU A 137 16.85 -4.50 5.82
CA LEU A 137 17.53 -3.21 5.90
C LEU A 137 17.23 -2.35 4.67
N LEU A 138 17.27 -2.96 3.47
CA LEU A 138 16.96 -2.26 2.22
C LEU A 138 15.53 -1.74 2.18
N ALA A 139 14.57 -2.57 2.59
CA ALA A 139 13.17 -2.17 2.64
C ALA A 139 12.93 -1.05 3.68
N SER A 140 13.57 -1.13 4.85
CA SER A 140 13.46 -0.09 5.89
C SER A 140 14.07 1.23 5.41
N PHE A 141 15.20 1.18 4.72
CA PHE A 141 15.82 2.34 4.07
C PHE A 141 14.90 2.93 3.00
N GLY A 142 14.28 2.09 2.16
CA GLY A 142 13.29 2.51 1.16
C GLY A 142 12.09 3.20 1.79
N MET A 143 11.54 2.67 2.89
CA MET A 143 10.45 3.31 3.64
C MET A 143 10.88 4.67 4.21
N GLY A 144 12.09 4.79 4.74
CA GLY A 144 12.62 6.06 5.24
C GLY A 144 12.67 7.13 4.16
N ILE A 145 13.20 6.80 2.98
CA ILE A 145 13.25 7.74 1.84
C ILE A 145 11.84 8.10 1.36
N THR A 146 10.93 7.11 1.29
CA THR A 146 9.53 7.38 0.93
C THR A 146 8.86 8.31 1.93
N ALA A 147 9.08 8.11 3.24
CA ALA A 147 8.55 9.00 4.28
C ALA A 147 9.06 10.44 4.11
N ILE A 148 10.35 10.62 3.77
CA ILE A 148 10.92 11.94 3.47
C ILE A 148 10.24 12.55 2.23
N GLY A 149 10.09 11.78 1.15
CA GLY A 149 9.41 12.25 -0.07
C GLY A 149 7.96 12.68 0.21
N LEU A 150 7.21 11.90 0.99
CA LEU A 150 5.85 12.23 1.42
C LEU A 150 5.80 13.47 2.34
N ALA A 151 6.77 13.61 3.25
CA ALA A 151 6.89 14.80 4.09
C ALA A 151 7.19 16.05 3.25
N LEU A 152 8.01 15.94 2.22
CA LEU A 152 8.25 17.04 1.28
C LEU A 152 6.98 17.35 0.47
N LEU A 153 6.22 16.36 0.02
CA LEU A 153 4.92 16.57 -0.65
C LEU A 153 3.89 17.24 0.28
N SER A 154 3.98 17.04 1.58
CA SER A 154 3.09 17.73 2.53
C SER A 154 3.39 19.22 2.70
N THR A 155 4.52 19.72 2.18
CA THR A 155 4.87 21.16 2.21
C THR A 155 4.39 21.92 0.98
N LEU A 156 3.77 21.24 0.00
CA LEU A 156 3.29 21.89 -1.23
C LEU A 156 2.26 22.97 -0.96
N ASP A 157 2.40 24.09 -1.66
CA ASP A 157 1.50 25.22 -1.64
C ASP A 157 1.18 25.70 -3.07
N GLN A 158 0.33 26.70 -3.22
CA GLN A 158 -0.07 27.21 -4.55
C GLN A 158 1.10 27.88 -5.33
N ALA A 159 2.20 28.22 -4.66
CA ALA A 159 3.40 28.81 -5.28
C ALA A 159 4.49 27.78 -5.57
N SER A 160 4.25 26.51 -5.26
CA SER A 160 5.26 25.46 -5.40
C SER A 160 5.60 25.20 -6.87
N SER A 161 6.90 25.13 -7.14
CA SER A 161 7.42 24.87 -8.49
C SER A 161 7.15 23.43 -8.93
N ILE A 162 6.79 23.24 -10.22
CA ILE A 162 6.64 21.91 -10.83
C ILE A 162 7.94 21.09 -10.69
N TYR A 163 9.12 21.72 -10.75
CA TYR A 163 10.39 21.02 -10.56
C TYR A 163 10.52 20.43 -9.16
N ALA A 164 10.05 21.14 -8.13
CA ALA A 164 10.05 20.61 -6.76
C ALA A 164 9.14 19.36 -6.65
N ILE A 165 7.97 19.40 -7.26
CA ILE A 165 7.02 18.27 -7.28
C ILE A 165 7.67 17.05 -7.96
N VAL A 166 8.30 17.24 -9.12
CA VAL A 166 9.02 16.18 -9.85
C VAL A 166 10.13 15.57 -8.99
N ILE A 167 10.92 16.41 -8.30
CA ILE A 167 11.97 15.93 -7.40
C ILE A 167 11.38 15.11 -6.24
N TYR A 168 10.29 15.56 -5.61
CA TYR A 168 9.65 14.85 -4.52
C TYR A 168 9.05 13.51 -4.97
N LEU A 169 8.47 13.48 -6.19
CA LEU A 169 8.01 12.24 -6.82
C LEU A 169 9.17 11.28 -7.12
N CYS A 170 10.31 11.79 -7.60
CA CYS A 170 11.49 10.97 -7.83
C CYS A 170 12.02 10.36 -6.52
N ILE A 171 12.07 11.15 -5.43
CA ILE A 171 12.47 10.68 -4.10
C ILE A 171 11.50 9.58 -3.63
N THR A 172 10.19 9.80 -3.75
CA THR A 172 9.18 8.83 -3.35
C THR A 172 9.28 7.54 -4.18
N GLY A 173 9.47 7.66 -5.50
CA GLY A 173 9.64 6.52 -6.41
C GLY A 173 10.91 5.72 -6.14
N PHE A 174 12.01 6.39 -5.84
CA PHE A 174 13.26 5.76 -5.42
C PHE A 174 13.06 4.95 -4.14
N GLY A 175 12.51 5.59 -3.09
CA GLY A 175 12.24 4.93 -1.82
C GLY A 175 11.30 3.73 -1.96
N PHE A 176 10.21 3.89 -2.72
CA PHE A 176 9.26 2.81 -2.97
C PHE A 176 9.91 1.60 -3.66
N SER A 177 10.84 1.83 -4.60
CA SER A 177 11.56 0.76 -5.29
C SER A 177 12.46 -0.03 -4.34
N PHE A 178 13.17 0.67 -3.44
CA PHE A 178 14.00 0.06 -2.39
C PHE A 178 13.19 -0.66 -1.31
N PHE A 179 11.89 -0.40 -1.22
CA PHE A 179 10.98 -1.17 -0.39
C PHE A 179 10.42 -2.38 -1.14
N SER A 180 9.77 -2.14 -2.30
CA SER A 180 8.88 -3.11 -2.95
C SER A 180 9.60 -4.40 -3.36
N SER A 181 10.74 -4.30 -4.07
CA SER A 181 11.49 -5.47 -4.55
C SER A 181 12.14 -6.25 -3.41
N PRO A 182 12.91 -5.64 -2.48
CA PRO A 182 13.49 -6.38 -1.35
C PRO A 182 12.44 -6.98 -0.42
N ASN A 183 11.32 -6.30 -0.21
CA ASN A 183 10.26 -6.82 0.64
C ASN A 183 9.56 -8.04 0.03
N ALA A 184 9.32 -8.04 -1.30
CA ALA A 184 8.82 -9.21 -2.00
C ALA A 184 9.80 -10.39 -1.91
N ASN A 185 11.10 -10.14 -2.09
CA ASN A 185 12.15 -11.15 -1.92
C ASN A 185 12.17 -11.71 -0.49
N ALA A 186 12.00 -10.86 0.54
CA ALA A 186 11.92 -11.30 1.92
C ALA A 186 10.72 -12.23 2.18
N ILE A 187 9.54 -11.89 1.65
CA ILE A 187 8.34 -12.72 1.77
C ILE A 187 8.56 -14.07 1.09
N MET A 188 9.00 -14.05 -0.18
CA MET A 188 9.19 -15.28 -0.94
C MET A 188 10.36 -16.13 -0.43
N GLY A 189 11.42 -15.51 0.06
CA GLY A 189 12.58 -16.21 0.66
C GLY A 189 12.31 -16.80 2.04
N SER A 190 11.24 -16.35 2.72
CA SER A 190 10.89 -16.82 4.06
C SER A 190 9.99 -18.05 4.07
N VAL A 191 9.56 -18.56 2.93
CA VAL A 191 8.63 -19.68 2.79
C VAL A 191 9.22 -20.79 1.91
N ASP A 192 8.76 -22.02 2.10
CA ASP A 192 9.14 -23.15 1.27
C ASP A 192 8.57 -23.04 -0.15
N LYS A 193 9.26 -23.68 -1.12
CA LYS A 193 8.82 -23.68 -2.54
C LYS A 193 7.39 -24.15 -2.75
N ARG A 194 6.91 -25.08 -1.91
CA ARG A 194 5.51 -25.56 -1.95
C ARG A 194 4.49 -24.47 -1.59
N GLN A 195 4.91 -23.47 -0.82
CA GLN A 195 4.06 -22.37 -0.33
C GLN A 195 4.15 -21.10 -1.21
N TYR A 196 4.94 -21.11 -2.31
CA TYR A 196 5.11 -19.93 -3.17
C TYR A 196 3.80 -19.40 -3.75
N GLY A 197 2.86 -20.28 -4.09
CA GLY A 197 1.53 -19.87 -4.57
C GLY A 197 0.76 -19.11 -3.50
N ALA A 198 0.72 -19.64 -2.28
CA ALA A 198 0.06 -19.02 -1.14
C ALA A 198 0.73 -17.70 -0.73
N ALA A 199 2.07 -17.64 -0.72
CA ALA A 199 2.82 -16.42 -0.43
C ALA A 199 2.59 -15.35 -1.49
N GLY A 200 2.57 -15.71 -2.78
CA GLY A 200 2.24 -14.80 -3.88
C GLY A 200 0.82 -14.23 -3.77
N GLY A 201 -0.15 -15.08 -3.41
CA GLY A 201 -1.52 -14.68 -3.11
C GLY A 201 -1.59 -13.70 -1.93
N ALA A 202 -0.86 -13.96 -0.86
CA ALA A 202 -0.78 -13.06 0.29
C ALA A 202 -0.17 -11.69 -0.09
N VAL A 203 0.92 -11.66 -0.88
CA VAL A 203 1.52 -10.41 -1.39
C VAL A 203 0.51 -9.60 -2.21
N ALA A 204 -0.23 -10.25 -3.11
CA ALA A 204 -1.26 -9.58 -3.89
C ALA A 204 -2.37 -9.01 -3.00
N THR A 205 -2.82 -9.78 -2.00
CA THR A 205 -3.86 -9.38 -1.05
C THR A 205 -3.47 -8.18 -0.21
N VAL A 206 -2.31 -8.22 0.45
CA VAL A 206 -1.86 -7.10 1.30
C VAL A 206 -1.65 -5.83 0.50
N ARG A 207 -1.22 -5.95 -0.75
CA ARG A 207 -1.12 -4.83 -1.70
C ARG A 207 -2.48 -4.19 -1.94
N VAL A 208 -3.48 -4.98 -2.29
CA VAL A 208 -4.83 -4.49 -2.61
C VAL A 208 -5.50 -3.91 -1.36
N ILE A 209 -5.38 -4.56 -0.19
CA ILE A 209 -5.87 -4.03 1.09
C ILE A 209 -5.23 -2.67 1.39
N GLY A 210 -3.91 -2.57 1.24
CA GLY A 210 -3.20 -1.30 1.44
C GLY A 210 -3.65 -0.20 0.48
N GLN A 211 -3.83 -0.53 -0.80
CA GLN A 211 -4.32 0.42 -1.81
C GLN A 211 -5.71 0.95 -1.47
N MET A 212 -6.63 0.08 -1.04
CA MET A 212 -7.98 0.48 -0.64
C MET A 212 -7.95 1.29 0.66
N ALA A 213 -7.17 0.87 1.64
CA ALA A 213 -6.99 1.63 2.88
C ALA A 213 -6.44 3.04 2.61
N SER A 214 -5.55 3.20 1.62
CA SER A 214 -5.04 4.51 1.19
C SER A 214 -6.17 5.45 0.74
N MET A 215 -7.07 4.94 -0.11
CA MET A 215 -8.24 5.72 -0.56
C MET A 215 -9.19 6.03 0.61
N GLY A 216 -9.39 5.07 1.52
CA GLY A 216 -10.20 5.28 2.73
C GLY A 216 -9.63 6.39 3.64
N VAL A 217 -8.31 6.41 3.85
CA VAL A 217 -7.64 7.48 4.62
C VAL A 217 -7.85 8.84 3.97
N VAL A 218 -7.66 8.95 2.64
CA VAL A 218 -7.87 10.21 1.90
C VAL A 218 -9.32 10.63 1.95
N SER A 219 -10.28 9.71 1.73
CA SER A 219 -11.71 10.01 1.82
C SER A 219 -12.09 10.53 3.21
N MET A 220 -11.54 9.93 4.27
CA MET A 220 -11.76 10.39 5.65
C MET A 220 -11.22 11.80 5.88
N VAL A 221 -9.98 12.08 5.43
CA VAL A 221 -9.38 13.43 5.54
C VAL A 221 -10.22 14.44 4.78
N PHE A 222 -10.66 14.13 3.55
CA PHE A 222 -11.48 15.01 2.75
C PHE A 222 -12.87 15.25 3.36
N ALA A 223 -13.50 14.22 3.89
CA ALA A 223 -14.77 14.34 4.59
C ALA A 223 -14.68 15.25 5.83
N LEU A 224 -13.59 15.17 6.59
CA LEU A 224 -13.37 15.99 7.79
C LEU A 224 -12.93 17.43 7.47
N THR A 225 -12.35 17.68 6.30
CA THR A 225 -11.80 19.01 5.93
C THR A 225 -12.66 19.76 4.93
N LEU A 226 -13.01 19.13 3.80
CA LEU A 226 -13.82 19.74 2.76
C LEU A 226 -15.33 19.51 2.97
N GLY A 227 -15.72 18.36 3.53
CA GLY A 227 -17.11 17.91 3.52
C GLY A 227 -17.59 17.52 2.11
N ALA A 228 -18.93 17.49 1.91
CA ALA A 228 -19.56 17.13 0.64
C ALA A 228 -19.77 18.38 -0.24
N VAL A 229 -18.69 19.06 -0.66
CA VAL A 229 -18.76 20.25 -1.51
C VAL A 229 -18.11 19.99 -2.88
N GLN A 230 -18.60 20.69 -3.91
CA GLN A 230 -17.94 20.69 -5.22
C GLN A 230 -16.64 21.49 -5.14
N ILE A 231 -15.61 21.04 -5.86
CA ILE A 231 -14.32 21.72 -5.93
C ILE A 231 -14.47 22.96 -6.82
N THR A 232 -14.65 24.13 -6.18
CA THR A 232 -14.72 25.44 -6.82
C THR A 232 -13.51 26.27 -6.37
N PRO A 233 -13.17 27.38 -7.07
CA PRO A 233 -12.05 28.24 -6.67
C PRO A 233 -12.12 28.74 -5.22
N GLU A 234 -13.33 28.86 -4.65
CA GLU A 234 -13.56 29.32 -3.28
C GLU A 234 -13.04 28.32 -2.23
N VAL A 235 -12.91 27.02 -2.58
CA VAL A 235 -12.44 25.96 -1.66
C VAL A 235 -11.01 25.48 -1.94
N TYR A 236 -10.26 26.16 -2.82
CA TYR A 236 -8.89 25.76 -3.18
C TYR A 236 -7.93 25.77 -1.99
N ASP A 237 -8.06 26.72 -1.07
CA ASP A 237 -7.24 26.76 0.14
C ASP A 237 -7.52 25.56 1.05
N THR A 238 -8.81 25.20 1.18
CA THR A 238 -9.23 24.02 1.95
C THR A 238 -8.79 22.73 1.28
N LEU A 239 -8.84 22.66 -0.05
CA LEU A 239 -8.33 21.52 -0.82
C LEU A 239 -6.82 21.36 -0.64
N ALA A 240 -6.05 22.46 -0.73
CA ALA A 240 -4.60 22.45 -0.48
C ALA A 240 -4.30 21.94 0.95
N TYR A 241 -5.05 22.41 1.93
CA TYR A 241 -4.92 21.97 3.32
C TYR A 241 -5.22 20.47 3.48
N ALA A 242 -6.31 19.97 2.88
CA ALA A 242 -6.66 18.55 2.90
C ALA A 242 -5.58 17.66 2.28
N ILE A 243 -5.01 18.09 1.14
CA ILE A 243 -3.92 17.38 0.46
C ILE A 243 -2.67 17.34 1.34
N ARG A 244 -2.29 18.47 1.97
CA ARG A 244 -1.15 18.54 2.89
C ARG A 244 -1.32 17.62 4.10
N ILE A 245 -2.50 17.60 4.72
CA ILE A 245 -2.81 16.68 5.83
C ILE A 245 -2.69 15.24 5.34
N SER A 246 -3.27 14.90 4.19
CA SER A 246 -3.20 13.53 3.63
C SER A 246 -1.76 13.07 3.45
N PHE A 247 -0.88 13.91 2.89
CA PHE A 247 0.55 13.59 2.77
C PHE A 247 1.26 13.52 4.12
N SER A 248 0.90 14.37 5.09
CA SER A 248 1.47 14.33 6.44
C SER A 248 1.11 13.02 7.16
N VAL A 249 -0.15 12.59 7.07
CA VAL A 249 -0.63 11.31 7.61
C VAL A 249 0.10 10.15 6.92
N SER A 250 0.21 10.19 5.60
CA SER A 250 0.93 9.18 4.81
C SER A 250 2.41 9.09 5.20
N ALA A 251 3.09 10.22 5.39
CA ALA A 251 4.47 10.27 5.85
C ALA A 251 4.64 9.67 7.24
N ALA A 252 3.75 10.01 8.18
CA ALA A 252 3.75 9.47 9.53
C ALA A 252 3.51 7.96 9.55
N MET A 253 2.54 7.46 8.76
CA MET A 253 2.28 6.04 8.61
C MET A 253 3.50 5.30 8.03
N CYS A 254 4.13 5.85 6.99
CA CYS A 254 5.32 5.27 6.38
C CYS A 254 6.48 5.21 7.39
N ALA A 255 6.69 6.26 8.19
CA ALA A 255 7.69 6.30 9.25
C ALA A 255 7.43 5.24 10.34
N LEU A 256 6.18 5.06 10.77
CA LEU A 256 5.79 3.99 11.70
C LEU A 256 6.05 2.59 11.09
N GLY A 257 5.84 2.46 9.78
CA GLY A 257 6.08 1.20 9.07
C GLY A 257 7.54 0.76 9.07
N ILE A 258 8.50 1.69 9.23
CA ILE A 258 9.94 1.37 9.34
C ILE A 258 10.18 0.41 10.51
N TYR A 259 9.48 0.62 11.63
CA TYR A 259 9.59 -0.27 12.79
C TYR A 259 9.28 -1.72 12.44
N PHE A 260 8.17 -1.99 11.74
CA PHE A 260 7.79 -3.35 11.32
C PHE A 260 8.76 -3.92 10.30
N SER A 261 9.21 -3.11 9.35
CA SER A 261 10.19 -3.53 8.34
C SER A 261 11.54 -3.89 8.97
N TYR A 262 12.01 -3.13 9.94
CA TYR A 262 13.29 -3.36 10.62
C TYR A 262 13.22 -4.52 11.61
N SER A 263 12.09 -4.64 12.35
CA SER A 263 11.92 -5.62 13.44
C SER A 263 11.57 -7.02 12.97
N ARG A 264 11.45 -7.29 11.65
CA ARG A 264 11.02 -8.60 11.12
C ARG A 264 12.03 -9.74 11.33
N GLY A 265 13.32 -9.45 11.58
CA GLY A 265 14.39 -10.42 11.66
C GLY A 265 15.23 -10.48 10.39
N GLN A 266 16.20 -11.39 10.35
CA GLN A 266 17.13 -11.58 9.24
C GLN A 266 16.69 -12.77 8.37
N VAL A 267 16.87 -12.63 7.05
CA VAL A 267 16.60 -13.69 6.06
C VAL A 267 17.89 -14.47 5.74
N HIS A 268 19.07 -13.82 5.91
CA HIS A 268 20.40 -14.38 5.67
C HIS A 268 21.22 -14.41 6.92
#